data_6562b164231aa24efa33ceabf8feed3a
#
_entry.id   6562b164231aa24efa33ceabf8feed3a
#
_cell.length_a   1.000
_cell.length_b   1.000
_cell.length_c   1.000
_cell.angle_alpha   90.00
_cell.angle_beta   90.00
_cell.angle_gamma   90.00
#
_symmetry.space_group_name_H-M   'P 1'
#
loop_
_entity.id
_entity.type
_entity.pdbx_description
1 polymer ?
#
loop_
_entity_poly.entity_id
_entity_poly.type
_entity_poly.pdbx_seq_one_letter_code
_entity_poly.pdbx_strand_id
1 'polypeptide(L)'
;PLTIAEGDGYQVNYRKHYRKALLNVIPFNNFSGSYSASAGLIYQRDKEENQQTPMTMDTRTAFVVDDNTIFFYAGVTEEELENRELYKVTAHFEDDGILTLDAPHKDKIGFNFISGGYVISEEMDALQPYLKHRYIKLDMEYEYNELITDDLYIPYRFKGSLTMERKINTTIPDEDQAIIW
;
A
#
# COMPACT_ATOMS: atom_id res chain seq x y z
N PRO A 1 -7.97 15.86 19.00
CA PRO A 1 -6.89 16.60 19.69
C PRO A 1 -6.79 16.16 21.16
N LEU A 2 -5.57 15.96 21.63
CA LEU A 2 -5.29 15.71 23.02
C LEU A 2 -5.25 17.04 23.79
N THR A 3 -5.80 17.08 24.98
CA THR A 3 -5.74 18.24 25.86
C THR A 3 -4.92 17.88 27.11
N ILE A 4 -3.94 18.71 27.45
CA ILE A 4 -3.15 18.54 28.67
C ILE A 4 -4.04 18.90 29.85
N ALA A 5 -4.28 17.94 30.75
CA ALA A 5 -4.98 18.18 32.00
C ALA A 5 -4.00 18.78 33.03
N GLU A 6 -4.54 19.51 33.99
CA GLU A 6 -3.77 20.01 35.12
C GLU A 6 -3.36 18.87 36.05
N GLY A 7 -2.17 18.91 36.61
CA GLY A 7 -1.63 17.90 37.51
C GLY A 7 -0.61 18.47 38.49
N ASP A 8 -0.29 17.68 39.49
CA ASP A 8 0.73 18.06 40.51
C ASP A 8 2.12 18.14 39.87
N GLY A 9 2.78 19.28 40.03
CA GLY A 9 4.16 19.48 39.56
C GLY A 9 4.31 20.18 38.20
N TYR A 10 3.23 20.52 37.52
CA TYR A 10 3.29 21.36 36.31
C TYR A 10 2.09 22.30 36.20
N GLN A 11 2.29 23.40 35.49
CA GLN A 11 1.24 24.36 35.18
C GLN A 11 0.93 24.34 33.68
N VAL A 12 -0.35 24.28 33.35
CA VAL A 12 -0.82 24.37 31.95
C VAL A 12 -0.63 25.80 31.45
N ASN A 13 -0.04 25.95 30.25
CA ASN A 13 0.14 27.25 29.65
C ASN A 13 -1.21 27.99 29.53
N TYR A 14 -1.24 29.27 29.92
CA TYR A 14 -2.44 30.10 29.87
C TYR A 14 -2.96 30.32 28.45
N ARG A 15 -2.12 30.24 27.42
CA ARG A 15 -2.52 30.35 26.02
C ARG A 15 -3.21 29.11 25.55
N LYS A 16 -4.49 29.22 25.19
CA LYS A 16 -5.40 28.12 24.86
C LYS A 16 -4.86 27.15 23.79
N HIS A 17 -4.13 27.67 22.80
CA HIS A 17 -3.57 26.83 21.72
C HIS A 17 -2.34 26.00 22.14
N TYR A 18 -1.67 26.34 23.23
CA TYR A 18 -0.56 25.54 23.78
C TYR A 18 -1.03 24.41 24.72
N ARG A 19 -2.33 24.30 24.97
CA ARG A 19 -2.93 23.23 25.77
C ARG A 19 -3.35 22.02 24.94
N LYS A 20 -3.18 22.09 23.61
CA LYS A 20 -3.64 21.05 22.68
C LYS A 20 -2.47 20.59 21.83
N ALA A 21 -2.34 19.27 21.72
CA ALA A 21 -1.48 18.63 20.73
C ALA A 21 -2.34 17.94 19.68
N LEU A 22 -1.98 18.05 18.43
CA LEU A 22 -2.53 17.24 17.36
C LEU A 22 -1.62 16.02 17.22
N LEU A 23 -2.17 14.83 17.50
CA LEU A 23 -1.51 13.57 17.30
C LEU A 23 -2.13 12.91 16.09
N ASN A 24 -1.31 12.63 15.08
CA ASN A 24 -1.67 11.78 13.96
C ASN A 24 -1.07 10.39 14.22
N VAL A 25 -1.93 9.39 14.38
CA VAL A 25 -1.52 8.01 14.58
C VAL A 25 -1.78 7.27 13.28
N ILE A 26 -0.71 6.86 12.61
CA ILE A 26 -0.78 6.08 11.37
C ILE A 26 -0.41 4.65 11.75
N PRO A 27 -1.35 3.68 11.63
CA PRO A 27 -1.01 2.29 11.84
C PRO A 27 -0.10 1.79 10.72
N PHE A 28 0.83 0.91 11.05
CA PHE A 28 1.72 0.28 10.07
C PHE A 28 2.03 -1.17 10.45
N ASN A 29 2.42 -1.95 9.46
CA ASN A 29 3.01 -3.27 9.63
C ASN A 29 4.27 -3.38 8.74
N ASN A 30 4.85 -4.57 8.66
CA ASN A 30 6.05 -4.79 7.86
C ASN A 30 5.85 -4.56 6.35
N PHE A 31 4.61 -4.62 5.87
CA PHE A 31 4.25 -4.60 4.46
C PHE A 31 3.53 -3.31 4.02
N SER A 32 3.13 -2.47 4.96
CA SER A 32 2.46 -1.20 4.63
C SER A 32 3.46 -0.13 4.19
N GLY A 33 3.06 0.75 3.28
CA GLY A 33 3.90 1.85 2.78
C GLY A 33 3.71 2.11 1.29
N SER A 34 4.60 2.90 0.70
CA SER A 34 4.52 3.27 -0.71
C SER A 34 5.28 2.29 -1.60
N TYR A 35 4.59 1.71 -2.55
CA TYR A 35 5.11 0.77 -3.53
C TYR A 35 5.27 1.42 -4.90
N SER A 36 6.48 1.40 -5.46
CA SER A 36 6.69 1.71 -6.87
C SER A 36 6.11 0.60 -7.73
N ALA A 37 5.32 0.97 -8.73
CA ALA A 37 4.67 0.05 -9.64
C ALA A 37 5.25 0.10 -11.06
N SER A 38 6.46 0.59 -11.22
CA SER A 38 7.11 0.79 -12.53
C SER A 38 7.24 -0.48 -13.38
N ALA A 39 7.19 -1.66 -12.76
CA ALA A 39 7.17 -2.96 -13.43
C ALA A 39 5.77 -3.60 -13.51
N GLY A 40 4.72 -2.86 -13.14
CA GLY A 40 3.34 -3.29 -13.24
C GLY A 40 2.69 -2.78 -14.52
N LEU A 41 2.06 -3.67 -15.27
CA LEU A 41 1.36 -3.35 -16.52
C LEU A 41 -0.11 -3.70 -16.41
N ILE A 42 -0.95 -2.82 -16.93
CA ILE A 42 -2.40 -2.98 -16.99
C ILE A 42 -2.82 -3.13 -18.46
N TYR A 43 -3.52 -4.21 -18.75
CA TYR A 43 -4.00 -4.56 -20.07
C TYR A 43 -5.52 -4.50 -20.11
N GLN A 44 -6.06 -3.93 -21.17
CA GLN A 44 -7.51 -3.96 -21.43
C GLN A 44 -7.88 -5.29 -22.09
N ARG A 45 -8.69 -6.13 -21.43
CA ARG A 45 -8.94 -7.53 -21.82
C ARG A 45 -9.90 -7.72 -23.00
N ASP A 46 -10.71 -6.72 -23.32
CA ASP A 46 -11.66 -6.75 -24.45
C ASP A 46 -11.01 -6.41 -25.81
N LYS A 47 -9.71 -6.09 -25.82
CA LYS A 47 -8.93 -5.85 -27.04
C LYS A 47 -8.09 -7.07 -27.39
N GLU A 48 -7.91 -7.31 -28.69
CA GLU A 48 -6.97 -8.32 -29.18
C GLU A 48 -5.53 -7.96 -28.73
N GLU A 49 -4.71 -8.96 -28.50
CA GLU A 49 -3.35 -8.80 -27.96
C GLU A 49 -2.49 -7.83 -28.77
N ASN A 50 -2.63 -7.83 -30.10
CA ASN A 50 -1.93 -6.93 -31.03
C ASN A 50 -2.46 -5.48 -30.99
N GLN A 51 -3.59 -5.23 -30.34
CA GLN A 51 -4.24 -3.92 -30.18
C GLN A 51 -4.13 -3.38 -28.76
N GLN A 52 -3.58 -4.17 -27.84
CA GLN A 52 -3.41 -3.76 -26.45
C GLN A 52 -2.23 -2.81 -26.32
N THR A 53 -2.49 -1.62 -25.80
CA THR A 53 -1.43 -0.72 -25.32
C THR A 53 -1.43 -0.81 -23.82
N PRO A 54 -0.42 -1.45 -23.21
CA PRO A 54 -0.37 -1.56 -21.75
C PRO A 54 -0.18 -0.17 -21.13
N MET A 55 -0.90 0.05 -20.03
CA MET A 55 -0.70 1.21 -19.18
C MET A 55 0.23 0.81 -18.01
N THR A 56 1.09 1.72 -17.60
CA THR A 56 1.86 1.56 -16.38
C THR A 56 1.04 2.03 -15.19
N MET A 57 1.18 1.33 -14.07
CA MET A 57 0.60 1.75 -12.81
C MET A 57 1.55 2.73 -12.10
N ASP A 58 1.00 3.77 -11.50
CA ASP A 58 1.76 4.68 -10.64
C ASP A 58 2.05 4.06 -9.27
N THR A 59 2.80 4.78 -8.44
CA THR A 59 3.04 4.41 -7.04
C THR A 59 1.71 4.12 -6.35
N ARG A 60 1.69 3.04 -5.54
CA ARG A 60 0.53 2.64 -4.75
C ARG A 60 0.84 2.72 -3.27
N THR A 61 -0.04 3.38 -2.53
CA THR A 61 0.00 3.35 -1.07
C THR A 61 -0.69 2.08 -0.58
N ALA A 62 0.02 1.29 0.21
CA ALA A 62 -0.50 0.10 0.86
C ALA A 62 -0.77 0.40 2.34
N PHE A 63 -2.04 0.31 2.72
CA PHE A 63 -2.53 0.60 4.07
C PHE A 63 -2.65 -0.67 4.89
N VAL A 64 -2.40 -0.58 6.19
CA VAL A 64 -2.49 -1.73 7.09
C VAL A 64 -3.93 -2.15 7.33
N VAL A 65 -4.15 -3.47 7.38
CA VAL A 65 -5.39 -4.10 7.85
C VAL A 65 -5.13 -4.83 9.17
N ASP A 66 -4.10 -5.68 9.18
CA ASP A 66 -3.60 -6.40 10.36
C ASP A 66 -2.09 -6.68 10.19
N ASP A 67 -1.51 -7.55 11.01
CA ASP A 67 -0.08 -7.81 11.03
C ASP A 67 0.47 -8.36 9.69
N ASN A 68 -0.33 -9.15 8.96
CA ASN A 68 0.05 -9.82 7.73
C ASN A 68 -0.85 -9.43 6.54
N THR A 69 -1.66 -8.39 6.68
CA THR A 69 -2.59 -7.97 5.64
C THR A 69 -2.50 -6.47 5.41
N ILE A 70 -2.44 -6.10 4.15
CA ILE A 70 -2.54 -4.71 3.69
C ILE A 70 -3.71 -4.58 2.71
N PHE A 71 -4.09 -3.36 2.39
CA PHE A 71 -4.94 -3.09 1.26
C PHE A 71 -4.39 -1.97 0.40
N PHE A 72 -4.72 -1.99 -0.87
CA PHE A 72 -4.46 -0.94 -1.85
C PHE A 72 -5.64 -0.84 -2.82
N TYR A 73 -5.63 0.16 -3.70
CA TYR A 73 -6.67 0.30 -4.73
C TYR A 73 -6.19 -0.29 -6.06
N ALA A 74 -7.07 -1.06 -6.71
CA ALA A 74 -6.74 -1.80 -7.93
C ALA A 74 -6.43 -0.89 -9.12
N GLY A 75 -5.46 -1.30 -9.89
CA GLY A 75 -5.17 -0.77 -11.23
C GLY A 75 -4.90 0.73 -11.26
N VAL A 76 -5.65 1.45 -12.08
CA VAL A 76 -5.52 2.91 -12.26
C VAL A 76 -6.37 3.73 -11.28
N THR A 77 -7.07 3.09 -10.36
CA THR A 77 -7.93 3.79 -9.40
C THR A 77 -7.14 4.79 -8.56
N GLU A 78 -7.48 6.05 -8.66
CA GLU A 78 -6.89 7.11 -7.85
C GLU A 78 -7.43 7.08 -6.42
N GLU A 79 -6.56 7.35 -5.44
CA GLU A 79 -6.93 7.32 -4.02
C GLU A 79 -7.91 8.42 -3.61
N GLU A 80 -8.10 9.45 -4.45
CA GLU A 80 -9.00 10.58 -4.20
C GLU A 80 -10.41 10.37 -4.76
N LEU A 81 -10.64 9.32 -5.57
CA LEU A 81 -11.96 9.05 -6.15
C LEU A 81 -13.00 8.71 -5.08
N GLU A 82 -14.21 9.25 -5.22
CA GLU A 82 -15.33 8.99 -4.29
C GLU A 82 -15.70 7.50 -4.24
N ASN A 83 -15.59 6.80 -5.36
CA ASN A 83 -15.94 5.37 -5.48
C ASN A 83 -14.76 4.42 -5.28
N ARG A 84 -13.60 4.90 -4.86
CA ARG A 84 -12.37 4.09 -4.66
C ARG A 84 -12.58 2.83 -3.83
N GLU A 85 -13.46 2.89 -2.83
CA GLU A 85 -13.72 1.75 -1.95
C GLU A 85 -14.24 0.50 -2.69
N LEU A 86 -14.84 0.67 -3.89
CA LEU A 86 -15.22 -0.45 -4.74
C LEU A 86 -14.00 -1.23 -5.26
N TYR A 87 -12.88 -0.54 -5.44
CA TYR A 87 -11.64 -1.08 -6.02
C TYR A 87 -10.61 -1.47 -4.96
N LYS A 88 -11.02 -1.51 -3.71
CA LYS A 88 -10.17 -1.94 -2.61
C LYS A 88 -9.82 -3.42 -2.76
N VAL A 89 -8.53 -3.71 -2.75
CA VAL A 89 -7.97 -5.06 -2.80
C VAL A 89 -7.17 -5.29 -1.55
N THR A 90 -7.45 -6.36 -0.85
CA THR A 90 -6.67 -6.83 0.30
C THR A 90 -5.63 -7.83 -0.17
N ALA A 91 -4.41 -7.68 0.32
CA ALA A 91 -3.29 -8.57 0.06
C ALA A 91 -2.86 -9.21 1.38
N HIS A 92 -2.97 -10.52 1.46
CA HIS A 92 -2.60 -11.31 2.62
C HIS A 92 -1.27 -12.03 2.36
N PHE A 93 -0.32 -11.86 3.28
CA PHE A 93 1.03 -12.42 3.22
C PHE A 93 1.06 -13.69 4.06
N GLU A 94 1.22 -14.81 3.38
CA GLU A 94 1.39 -16.12 3.99
C GLU A 94 2.88 -16.46 4.11
N ASP A 95 3.20 -17.48 4.88
CA ASP A 95 4.55 -17.99 4.95
C ASP A 95 5.05 -18.47 3.57
N ASP A 96 6.36 -18.65 3.42
CA ASP A 96 7.01 -19.15 2.21
C ASP A 96 6.87 -18.24 0.96
N GLY A 97 6.55 -16.95 1.15
CA GLY A 97 6.48 -16.00 0.05
C GLY A 97 5.19 -16.05 -0.77
N ILE A 98 4.15 -16.67 -0.25
CA ILE A 98 2.84 -16.74 -0.89
C ILE A 98 2.08 -15.45 -0.60
N LEU A 99 1.52 -14.85 -1.65
CA LEU A 99 0.65 -13.69 -1.59
C LEU A 99 -0.70 -14.04 -2.18
N THR A 100 -1.77 -13.83 -1.42
CA THR A 100 -3.14 -13.98 -1.90
C THR A 100 -3.87 -12.65 -1.91
N LEU A 101 -4.74 -12.45 -2.89
CA LEU A 101 -5.53 -11.22 -3.03
C LEU A 101 -7.02 -11.54 -2.95
N ASP A 102 -7.77 -10.67 -2.28
CA ASP A 102 -9.24 -10.68 -2.30
C ASP A 102 -9.77 -9.24 -2.37
N ALA A 103 -11.01 -9.05 -2.78
CA ALA A 103 -11.65 -7.76 -2.85
C ALA A 103 -13.04 -7.83 -2.18
N PRO A 104 -13.37 -6.92 -1.23
CA PRO A 104 -14.67 -6.90 -0.56
C PRO A 104 -15.84 -6.76 -1.54
N HIS A 105 -15.61 -6.12 -2.69
CA HIS A 105 -16.62 -5.88 -3.73
C HIS A 105 -16.35 -6.67 -5.01
N LYS A 106 -15.73 -7.86 -4.90
CA LYS A 106 -15.32 -8.69 -6.04
C LYS A 106 -16.43 -8.94 -7.06
N ASP A 107 -17.66 -9.18 -6.60
CA ASP A 107 -18.79 -9.44 -7.49
C ASP A 107 -19.17 -8.21 -8.33
N LYS A 108 -19.01 -7.00 -7.78
CA LYS A 108 -19.32 -5.75 -8.49
C LYS A 108 -18.29 -5.41 -9.55
N ILE A 109 -17.03 -5.55 -9.21
CA ILE A 109 -15.91 -5.20 -10.09
C ILE A 109 -15.36 -6.40 -10.85
N GLY A 110 -15.99 -7.57 -10.76
CA GLY A 110 -15.51 -8.78 -11.43
C GLY A 110 -14.07 -9.13 -11.05
N PHE A 111 -13.68 -8.92 -9.78
CA PHE A 111 -12.33 -9.18 -9.33
C PHE A 111 -12.03 -10.68 -9.36
N ASN A 112 -10.91 -11.02 -10.00
CA ASN A 112 -10.42 -12.40 -10.10
C ASN A 112 -8.92 -12.43 -9.86
N PHE A 113 -8.52 -13.06 -8.77
CA PHE A 113 -7.12 -13.30 -8.44
C PHE A 113 -6.59 -14.48 -9.27
N ILE A 114 -5.44 -14.30 -9.92
CA ILE A 114 -4.82 -15.32 -10.77
C ILE A 114 -3.59 -15.92 -10.10
N SER A 115 -2.65 -15.07 -9.66
CA SER A 115 -1.44 -15.51 -9.00
C SER A 115 -0.82 -14.37 -8.19
N GLY A 116 -0.07 -14.74 -7.13
CA GLY A 116 0.67 -13.79 -6.32
C GLY A 116 1.78 -14.47 -5.54
N GLY A 117 2.84 -13.71 -5.31
CA GLY A 117 3.95 -14.09 -4.45
C GLY A 117 4.70 -12.84 -4.01
N TYR A 118 5.53 -12.99 -2.99
CA TYR A 118 6.39 -11.89 -2.54
C TYR A 118 7.78 -12.37 -2.17
N VAL A 119 8.74 -11.46 -2.25
CA VAL A 119 10.13 -11.70 -1.83
C VAL A 119 10.58 -10.52 -0.99
N ILE A 120 11.23 -10.82 0.13
CA ILE A 120 11.92 -9.84 0.96
C ILE A 120 13.43 -10.04 0.77
N SER A 121 14.13 -8.98 0.42
CA SER A 121 15.58 -8.97 0.34
C SER A 121 16.15 -7.80 1.14
N GLU A 122 17.36 -7.98 1.66
CA GLU A 122 18.05 -6.96 2.44
C GLU A 122 19.47 -6.81 1.96
N GLU A 123 19.95 -5.57 1.90
CA GLU A 123 21.34 -5.27 1.59
C GLU A 123 21.83 -4.09 2.43
N MET A 124 23.12 -4.07 2.73
CA MET A 124 23.75 -2.94 3.42
C MET A 124 24.11 -1.86 2.40
N ASP A 125 23.86 -0.60 2.75
CA ASP A 125 24.32 0.53 1.92
C ASP A 125 25.84 0.55 1.81
N ALA A 126 26.34 0.64 0.58
CA ALA A 126 27.78 0.59 0.30
C ALA A 126 28.55 1.81 0.83
N LEU A 127 27.88 2.95 0.98
CA LEU A 127 28.48 4.22 1.42
C LEU A 127 28.16 4.52 2.89
N GLN A 128 27.05 4.00 3.39
CA GLN A 128 26.56 4.23 4.73
C GLN A 128 26.32 2.91 5.47
N PRO A 129 27.38 2.28 6.02
CA PRO A 129 27.31 0.92 6.57
C PRO A 129 26.39 0.75 7.79
N TYR A 130 25.82 1.83 8.32
CA TYR A 130 24.78 1.81 9.32
C TYR A 130 23.35 1.78 8.73
N LEU A 131 23.19 1.91 7.41
CA LEU A 131 21.90 1.78 6.73
C LEU A 131 21.77 0.39 6.09
N LYS A 132 20.64 -0.21 6.33
CA LYS A 132 20.20 -1.43 5.67
C LYS A 132 18.96 -1.11 4.81
N HIS A 133 19.00 -1.50 3.56
CA HIS A 133 17.87 -1.41 2.65
C HIS A 133 17.11 -2.74 2.70
N ARG A 134 15.83 -2.67 2.99
CA ARG A 134 14.90 -3.80 2.89
C ARG A 134 13.97 -3.54 1.73
N TYR A 135 14.00 -4.44 0.76
CA TYR A 135 13.11 -4.42 -0.40
C TYR A 135 12.03 -5.48 -0.22
N ILE A 136 10.79 -5.08 -0.44
CA ILE A 136 9.64 -6.00 -0.49
C ILE A 136 9.08 -5.91 -1.90
N LYS A 137 9.22 -7.00 -2.65
CA LYS A 137 8.72 -7.12 -4.01
C LYS A 137 7.50 -8.02 -4.02
N LEU A 138 6.39 -7.51 -4.52
CA LEU A 138 5.15 -8.23 -4.74
C LEU A 138 5.00 -8.53 -6.22
N ASP A 139 5.00 -9.78 -6.61
CA ASP A 139 4.67 -10.20 -7.98
C ASP A 139 3.22 -10.68 -7.98
N MET A 140 2.37 -10.11 -8.83
CA MET A 140 0.95 -10.45 -8.81
C MET A 140 0.28 -10.32 -10.18
N GLU A 141 -0.79 -11.07 -10.33
CA GLU A 141 -1.64 -11.03 -11.51
C GLU A 141 -3.11 -11.16 -11.08
N TYR A 142 -3.93 -10.20 -11.49
CA TYR A 142 -5.36 -10.17 -11.19
C TYR A 142 -6.15 -9.43 -12.28
N GLU A 143 -7.44 -9.66 -12.31
CA GLU A 143 -8.38 -9.02 -13.21
C GLU A 143 -9.42 -8.24 -12.43
N TYR A 144 -9.91 -7.16 -13.03
CA TYR A 144 -11.00 -6.35 -12.49
C TYR A 144 -11.69 -5.58 -13.61
N ASN A 145 -12.87 -5.06 -13.32
CA ASN A 145 -13.62 -4.19 -14.23
C ASN A 145 -13.67 -2.78 -13.64
N GLU A 146 -13.28 -1.80 -14.43
CA GLU A 146 -13.51 -0.39 -14.12
C GLU A 146 -14.93 -0.01 -14.55
N LEU A 147 -15.77 0.38 -13.59
CA LEU A 147 -17.16 0.73 -13.84
C LEU A 147 -17.24 2.17 -14.35
N ILE A 148 -17.82 2.34 -15.54
CA ILE A 148 -18.13 3.65 -16.11
C ILE A 148 -19.55 4.05 -15.70
N THR A 149 -20.48 3.09 -15.74
CA THR A 149 -21.86 3.18 -15.21
C THR A 149 -22.23 1.83 -14.58
N ASP A 150 -23.41 1.69 -14.04
CA ASP A 150 -23.88 0.43 -13.44
C ASP A 150 -23.88 -0.74 -14.45
N ASP A 151 -24.09 -0.45 -15.75
CA ASP A 151 -24.18 -1.44 -16.84
C ASP A 151 -22.99 -1.43 -17.80
N LEU A 152 -22.09 -0.47 -17.66
CA LEU A 152 -20.95 -0.31 -18.58
C LEU A 152 -19.64 -0.35 -17.80
N TYR A 153 -18.74 -1.22 -18.22
CA TYR A 153 -17.42 -1.36 -17.62
C TYR A 153 -16.33 -1.61 -18.66
N ILE A 154 -15.08 -1.35 -18.27
CA ILE A 154 -13.89 -1.69 -19.03
C ILE A 154 -13.15 -2.80 -18.27
N PRO A 155 -12.95 -3.98 -18.88
CA PRO A 155 -12.26 -5.08 -18.21
C PRO A 155 -10.75 -4.92 -18.31
N TYR A 156 -10.08 -4.95 -17.16
CA TYR A 156 -8.63 -4.84 -17.05
C TYR A 156 -7.99 -6.09 -16.44
N ARG A 157 -6.72 -6.28 -16.74
CA ARG A 157 -5.83 -7.26 -16.13
C ARG A 157 -4.54 -6.55 -15.74
N PHE A 158 -4.20 -6.64 -14.48
CA PHE A 158 -2.89 -6.24 -13.97
C PHE A 158 -1.96 -7.44 -13.98
N LYS A 159 -0.72 -7.22 -14.43
CA LYS A 159 0.36 -8.20 -14.36
C LYS A 159 1.68 -7.50 -14.14
N GLY A 160 2.39 -7.88 -13.08
CA GLY A 160 3.70 -7.32 -12.80
C GLY A 160 4.05 -7.25 -11.33
N SER A 161 4.97 -6.35 -11.01
CA SER A 161 5.53 -6.23 -9.67
C SER A 161 5.32 -4.86 -9.07
N LEU A 162 5.08 -4.83 -7.77
CA LEU A 162 5.17 -3.66 -6.92
C LEU A 162 6.40 -3.81 -6.02
N THR A 163 7.20 -2.76 -5.85
CA THR A 163 8.38 -2.81 -5.00
C THR A 163 8.38 -1.65 -4.02
N MET A 164 8.54 -1.97 -2.74
CA MET A 164 8.77 -1.01 -1.66
C MET A 164 10.21 -1.14 -1.17
N GLU A 165 10.86 0.00 -0.97
CA GLU A 165 12.14 0.11 -0.28
C GLU A 165 11.92 0.73 1.11
N ARG A 166 12.48 0.11 2.13
CA ARG A 166 12.55 0.65 3.49
C ARG A 166 13.99 0.75 3.95
N LYS A 167 14.38 1.95 4.38
CA LYS A 167 15.71 2.20 4.96
C LYS A 167 15.66 2.02 6.46
N ILE A 168 16.52 1.18 6.99
CA ILE A 168 16.61 0.83 8.40
C ILE A 168 17.96 1.26 8.92
N ASN A 169 18.01 2.11 9.93
CA ASN A 169 19.24 2.47 10.61
C ASN A 169 19.57 1.41 11.66
N THR A 170 20.63 0.64 11.45
CA THR A 170 21.03 -0.48 12.31
C THR A 170 21.65 -0.04 13.64
N THR A 171 21.87 1.26 13.85
CA THR A 171 22.45 1.81 15.09
C THR A 171 21.42 2.34 16.06
N ILE A 172 20.15 2.35 15.70
CA ILE A 172 19.03 2.76 16.57
C ILE A 172 18.01 1.62 16.71
N PRO A 173 17.29 1.54 17.84
CA PRO A 173 16.24 0.54 18.03
C PRO A 173 15.13 0.64 17.01
N ASP A 174 14.44 -0.47 16.74
CA ASP A 174 13.36 -0.53 15.75
C ASP A 174 12.20 0.44 16.09
N GLU A 175 11.90 0.63 17.37
CA GLU A 175 10.87 1.57 17.84
C GLU A 175 11.19 3.04 17.57
N ASP A 176 12.48 3.36 17.39
CA ASP A 176 12.96 4.73 17.14
C ASP A 176 13.15 5.00 15.63
N GLN A 177 12.89 4.02 14.76
CA GLN A 177 13.03 4.17 13.31
C GLN A 177 12.02 5.18 12.76
N ALA A 178 12.49 6.13 11.95
CA ALA A 178 11.60 6.98 11.17
C ALA A 178 10.97 6.15 10.03
N ILE A 179 9.65 6.06 10.03
CA ILE A 179 8.92 5.46 8.93
C ILE A 179 8.55 6.57 7.94
N ILE A 180 9.16 6.53 6.77
CA ILE A 180 8.84 7.43 5.67
C ILE A 180 7.87 6.68 4.75
N TRP A 181 6.70 7.28 4.55
CA TRP A 181 5.62 6.75 3.71
C TRP A 181 5.72 7.27 2.28
#